data_dabc1c46ec4a781d2dfdc8b46664e4a8
#
_entry.id   dabc1c46ec4a781d2dfdc8b46664e4a8
#
_cell.length_a   1.000
_cell.length_b   1.000
_cell.length_c   1.000
_cell.angle_alpha   90.00
_cell.angle_beta   90.00
_cell.angle_gamma   90.00
#
_symmetry.space_group_name_H-M   'P 1'
#
loop_
_entity.id
_entity.type
_entity.pdbx_description
1 polymer ?
#
loop_
_entity_poly.entity_id
_entity_poly.type
_entity_poly.pdbx_seq_one_letter_code
_entity_poly.pdbx_strand_id
1 'polypeptide(L)'
;MIKRYLFAGILLFVGVACRAQSLSLEELQGLTAMTTDQVHNFLIINKGFKPLGKITINGKSFEHFKSNRIDPATAETLSLGESNQMMSGNTTRQVIYHTLRFQDLNSLYTQAKRSTMTLIFEGKDAYQNIYRFDNSLFTTVINVSLDKRSGTVQLDEK
;
A
#
# COMPACT_ATOMS: atom_id res chain seq x y z
N MET A 1 -45.75 -13.49 -14.98
CA MET A 1 -44.90 -13.89 -13.83
C MET A 1 -43.39 -13.95 -14.11
N ILE A 2 -42.91 -13.90 -15.33
CA ILE A 2 -41.48 -14.05 -15.70
C ILE A 2 -40.64 -12.80 -15.41
N LYS A 3 -41.20 -11.60 -15.41
CA LYS A 3 -40.48 -10.35 -15.22
C LYS A 3 -39.94 -10.11 -13.78
N ARG A 4 -40.48 -10.78 -12.77
CA ARG A 4 -40.05 -10.62 -11.36
C ARG A 4 -38.77 -11.39 -11.01
N TYR A 5 -38.44 -12.44 -11.74
CA TYR A 5 -37.25 -13.27 -11.46
C TYR A 5 -35.98 -12.72 -12.16
N LEU A 6 -36.17 -11.89 -13.20
CA LEU A 6 -35.02 -11.29 -13.90
C LEU A 6 -34.31 -10.23 -13.03
N PHE A 7 -35.06 -9.51 -12.18
CA PHE A 7 -34.51 -8.49 -11.30
C PHE A 7 -33.76 -9.10 -10.09
N ALA A 8 -34.19 -10.25 -9.60
CA ALA A 8 -33.51 -10.96 -8.50
C ALA A 8 -32.17 -11.55 -8.93
N GLY A 9 -32.04 -11.98 -10.19
CA GLY A 9 -30.78 -12.50 -10.76
C GLY A 9 -29.69 -11.45 -10.92
N ILE A 10 -30.06 -10.21 -11.25
CA ILE A 10 -29.10 -9.11 -11.46
C ILE A 10 -28.53 -8.61 -10.11
N LEU A 11 -29.33 -8.63 -9.05
CA LEU A 11 -28.87 -8.23 -7.69
C LEU A 11 -27.88 -9.22 -7.07
N LEU A 12 -27.92 -10.50 -7.45
CA LEU A 12 -27.00 -11.53 -6.95
C LEU A 12 -25.60 -11.43 -7.61
N PHE A 13 -25.48 -10.86 -8.81
CA PHE A 13 -24.20 -10.71 -9.50
C PHE A 13 -23.38 -9.48 -9.07
N VAL A 14 -24.00 -8.49 -8.41
CA VAL A 14 -23.30 -7.28 -7.94
C VAL A 14 -22.48 -7.54 -6.68
N GLY A 15 -22.73 -8.64 -5.95
CA GLY A 15 -22.06 -8.95 -4.68
C GLY A 15 -20.67 -9.57 -4.80
N VAL A 16 -20.20 -9.98 -5.98
CA VAL A 16 -18.94 -10.76 -6.12
C VAL A 16 -17.74 -9.92 -6.57
N ALA A 17 -17.93 -8.63 -6.85
CA ALA A 17 -16.85 -7.74 -7.28
C ALA A 17 -16.09 -7.07 -6.11
N CYS A 18 -16.18 -7.61 -4.88
CA CYS A 18 -15.27 -7.20 -3.79
C CYS A 18 -13.89 -7.82 -4.04
N ARG A 19 -13.27 -7.39 -5.14
CA ARG A 19 -11.87 -7.75 -5.41
C ARG A 19 -11.01 -7.01 -4.41
N ALA A 20 -10.01 -7.69 -3.88
CA ALA A 20 -8.96 -7.10 -3.07
C ALA A 20 -8.47 -5.82 -3.78
N GLN A 21 -8.97 -4.67 -3.31
CA GLN A 21 -8.50 -3.38 -3.78
C GLN A 21 -7.04 -3.22 -3.35
N SER A 22 -6.22 -2.61 -4.20
CA SER A 22 -4.88 -2.19 -3.81
C SER A 22 -4.97 -1.28 -2.58
N LEU A 23 -3.89 -1.26 -1.79
CA LEU A 23 -3.84 -0.41 -0.60
C LEU A 23 -3.93 1.08 -1.00
N SER A 24 -4.76 1.82 -0.31
CA SER A 24 -4.84 3.28 -0.43
C SER A 24 -3.71 3.96 0.34
N LEU A 25 -3.46 5.24 0.06
CA LEU A 25 -2.47 6.02 0.80
C LEU A 25 -2.83 6.12 2.30
N GLU A 26 -4.10 6.32 2.63
CA GLU A 26 -4.60 6.37 4.00
C GLU A 26 -4.36 5.04 4.73
N GLU A 27 -4.61 3.91 4.07
CA GLU A 27 -4.33 2.58 4.64
C GLU A 27 -2.84 2.37 4.87
N LEU A 28 -1.98 2.79 3.94
CA LEU A 28 -0.52 2.72 4.10
C LEU A 28 -0.05 3.61 5.26
N GLN A 29 -0.60 4.82 5.40
CA GLN A 29 -0.36 5.70 6.55
C GLN A 29 -0.85 5.08 7.86
N GLY A 30 -2.02 4.47 7.87
CA GLY A 30 -2.55 3.77 9.05
C GLY A 30 -1.63 2.64 9.53
N LEU A 31 -0.98 1.92 8.62
CA LEU A 31 -0.05 0.84 8.98
C LEU A 31 1.17 1.32 9.77
N THR A 32 1.58 2.59 9.65
CA THR A 32 2.72 3.11 10.42
C THR A 32 2.46 3.14 11.91
N ALA A 33 1.21 3.39 12.32
CA ALA A 33 0.79 3.54 13.72
C ALA A 33 0.16 2.27 14.33
N MET A 34 -0.12 1.23 13.52
CA MET A 34 -0.75 -0.01 13.99
C MET A 34 0.24 -0.86 14.80
N THR A 35 -0.26 -1.55 15.83
CA THR A 35 0.47 -2.63 16.50
C THR A 35 0.68 -3.82 15.57
N THR A 36 1.60 -4.73 15.88
CA THR A 36 1.85 -5.93 15.06
C THR A 36 0.59 -6.76 14.88
N ASP A 37 -0.19 -6.97 15.93
CA ASP A 37 -1.43 -7.76 15.85
C ASP A 37 -2.50 -7.08 14.99
N GLN A 38 -2.62 -5.74 15.07
CA GLN A 38 -3.52 -4.97 14.22
C GLN A 38 -3.11 -5.06 12.75
N VAL A 39 -1.81 -4.96 12.46
CA VAL A 39 -1.26 -5.12 11.11
C VAL A 39 -1.59 -6.51 10.56
N HIS A 40 -1.33 -7.57 11.33
CA HIS A 40 -1.62 -8.95 10.91
C HIS A 40 -3.10 -9.13 10.61
N ASN A 41 -3.99 -8.67 11.50
CA ASN A 41 -5.43 -8.74 11.28
C ASN A 41 -5.84 -7.96 10.02
N PHE A 42 -5.33 -6.75 9.83
CA PHE A 42 -5.67 -5.93 8.67
C PHE A 42 -5.16 -6.55 7.37
N LEU A 43 -3.88 -6.90 7.30
CA LEU A 43 -3.28 -7.40 6.05
C LEU A 43 -3.74 -8.82 5.71
N ILE A 44 -3.79 -9.73 6.68
CA ILE A 44 -4.08 -11.15 6.41
C ILE A 44 -5.58 -11.36 6.25
N ILE A 45 -6.38 -10.84 7.19
CA ILE A 45 -7.82 -11.12 7.21
C ILE A 45 -8.57 -10.20 6.24
N ASN A 46 -8.30 -8.88 6.29
CA ASN A 46 -9.10 -7.93 5.51
C ASN A 46 -8.57 -7.75 4.09
N LYS A 47 -7.25 -7.83 3.87
CA LYS A 47 -6.62 -7.58 2.56
C LYS A 47 -6.12 -8.83 1.84
N GLY A 48 -6.09 -9.99 2.50
CA GLY A 48 -5.70 -11.26 1.90
C GLY A 48 -4.20 -11.36 1.57
N PHE A 49 -3.36 -10.62 2.29
CA PHE A 49 -1.91 -10.79 2.20
C PHE A 49 -1.46 -12.04 2.95
N LYS A 50 -0.35 -12.63 2.53
CA LYS A 50 0.33 -13.74 3.21
C LYS A 50 1.65 -13.26 3.77
N PRO A 51 1.99 -13.55 5.03
CA PRO A 51 3.31 -13.28 5.56
C PRO A 51 4.34 -14.19 4.90
N LEU A 52 5.47 -13.63 4.50
CA LEU A 52 6.62 -14.35 3.92
C LEU A 52 7.80 -14.46 4.89
N GLY A 53 7.68 -13.89 6.10
CA GLY A 53 8.76 -13.84 7.09
C GLY A 53 9.50 -12.51 7.11
N LYS A 54 10.69 -12.51 7.69
CA LYS A 54 11.51 -11.30 7.83
C LYS A 54 12.55 -11.19 6.72
N ILE A 55 12.79 -9.98 6.25
CA ILE A 55 13.84 -9.63 5.30
C ILE A 55 14.68 -8.47 5.87
N THR A 56 15.90 -8.31 5.37
CA THR A 56 16.75 -7.19 5.73
C THR A 56 16.92 -6.24 4.54
N ILE A 57 16.58 -4.96 4.75
CA ILE A 57 16.74 -3.89 3.76
C ILE A 57 17.65 -2.82 4.40
N ASN A 58 18.78 -2.54 3.80
CA ASN A 58 19.75 -1.54 4.29
C ASN A 58 20.11 -1.72 5.79
N GLY A 59 20.29 -2.98 6.23
CA GLY A 59 20.64 -3.31 7.60
C GLY A 59 19.50 -3.25 8.62
N LYS A 60 18.27 -2.91 8.20
CA LYS A 60 17.06 -2.90 9.03
C LYS A 60 16.21 -4.12 8.76
N SER A 61 15.61 -4.68 9.81
CA SER A 61 14.69 -5.82 9.71
C SER A 61 13.29 -5.34 9.33
N PHE A 62 12.67 -6.05 8.37
CA PHE A 62 11.30 -5.82 7.92
C PHE A 62 10.53 -7.13 7.93
N GLU A 63 9.29 -7.09 8.38
CA GLU A 63 8.34 -8.16 8.15
C GLU A 63 7.76 -8.00 6.74
N HIS A 64 7.79 -9.09 5.95
CA HIS A 64 7.45 -9.06 4.53
C HIS A 64 6.17 -9.81 4.26
N PHE A 65 5.29 -9.20 3.46
CA PHE A 65 3.98 -9.72 3.06
C PHE A 65 3.83 -9.69 1.55
N LYS A 66 3.06 -10.63 1.01
CA LYS A 66 2.71 -10.67 -0.41
C LYS A 66 1.20 -10.84 -0.57
N SER A 67 0.61 -10.11 -1.51
CA SER A 67 -0.80 -10.27 -1.85
C SER A 67 -1.08 -11.67 -2.42
N ASN A 68 -2.24 -12.24 -2.07
CA ASN A 68 -2.67 -13.56 -2.55
C ASN A 68 -3.32 -13.47 -3.94
N ARG A 69 -2.82 -12.60 -4.81
CA ARG A 69 -3.32 -12.48 -6.19
C ARG A 69 -2.84 -13.67 -7.03
N ILE A 70 -3.74 -14.21 -7.85
CA ILE A 70 -3.48 -15.36 -8.71
C ILE A 70 -2.50 -14.97 -9.82
N ASP A 71 -2.64 -13.77 -10.38
CA ASP A 71 -1.78 -13.28 -11.44
C ASP A 71 -0.49 -12.65 -10.85
N PRO A 72 0.68 -13.26 -11.09
CA PRO A 72 1.96 -12.72 -10.63
C PRO A 72 2.27 -11.30 -11.15
N ALA A 73 1.74 -10.94 -12.34
CA ALA A 73 1.93 -9.61 -12.93
C ALA A 73 1.17 -8.50 -12.18
N THR A 74 0.27 -8.88 -11.29
CA THR A 74 -0.46 -7.96 -10.40
C THR A 74 -0.05 -8.07 -8.94
N ALA A 75 1.04 -8.80 -8.66
CA ALA A 75 1.52 -9.05 -7.31
C ALA A 75 1.90 -7.73 -6.62
N GLU A 76 1.50 -7.65 -5.37
CA GLU A 76 1.85 -6.57 -4.46
C GLU A 76 2.65 -7.16 -3.31
N THR A 77 3.65 -6.43 -2.86
CA THR A 77 4.38 -6.77 -1.64
C THR A 77 4.42 -5.59 -0.69
N LEU A 78 4.45 -5.88 0.58
CA LEU A 78 4.52 -4.91 1.65
C LEU A 78 5.63 -5.32 2.61
N SER A 79 6.50 -4.39 2.96
CA SER A 79 7.53 -4.58 3.96
C SER A 79 7.34 -3.57 5.07
N LEU A 80 7.21 -4.06 6.29
CA LEU A 80 6.99 -3.27 7.49
C LEU A 80 8.21 -3.34 8.39
N GLY A 81 8.83 -2.19 8.63
CA GLY A 81 9.93 -2.06 9.56
C GLY A 81 9.51 -2.44 10.98
N GLU A 82 10.48 -2.75 11.83
CA GLU A 82 10.22 -2.97 13.24
C GLU A 82 9.60 -1.72 13.85
N SER A 83 8.64 -1.94 14.74
CA SER A 83 8.00 -0.82 15.44
C SER A 83 8.97 -0.22 16.45
N ASN A 84 9.21 1.06 16.33
CA ASN A 84 9.94 1.84 17.33
C ASN A 84 8.93 2.49 18.26
N GLN A 85 9.03 2.21 19.56
CA GLN A 85 8.21 2.90 20.55
C GLN A 85 8.88 4.23 20.87
N MET A 86 8.19 5.33 20.55
CA MET A 86 8.65 6.66 20.90
C MET A 86 8.48 6.92 22.41
N MET A 87 9.19 7.91 22.95
CA MET A 87 9.04 8.36 24.35
C MET A 87 7.58 8.79 24.65
N SER A 88 6.82 9.18 23.64
CA SER A 88 5.38 9.51 23.75
C SER A 88 4.47 8.29 23.90
N GLY A 89 5.01 7.06 23.84
CA GLY A 89 4.23 5.83 23.82
C GLY A 89 3.66 5.46 22.45
N ASN A 90 3.80 6.32 21.45
CA ASN A 90 3.36 6.03 20.08
C ASN A 90 4.30 5.05 19.41
N THR A 91 3.73 4.20 18.59
CA THR A 91 4.49 3.24 17.76
C THR A 91 4.65 3.83 16.37
N THR A 92 5.88 3.92 15.89
CA THR A 92 6.17 4.33 14.51
C THR A 92 6.91 3.23 13.78
N ARG A 93 6.64 3.08 12.50
CA ARG A 93 7.35 2.15 11.64
C ARG A 93 7.43 2.66 10.20
N GLN A 94 8.46 2.22 9.49
CA GLN A 94 8.57 2.43 8.06
C GLN A 94 7.67 1.45 7.31
N VAL A 95 6.98 1.93 6.29
CA VAL A 95 6.16 1.12 5.39
C VAL A 95 6.73 1.23 3.98
N ILE A 96 7.02 0.08 3.34
CA ILE A 96 7.46 0.01 1.94
C ILE A 96 6.48 -0.87 1.19
N TYR A 97 5.71 -0.28 0.28
CA TYR A 97 4.76 -0.95 -0.59
C TYR A 97 5.32 -1.00 -2.01
N HIS A 98 5.31 -2.18 -2.63
CA HIS A 98 5.72 -2.39 -4.00
C HIS A 98 4.57 -3.00 -4.79
N THR A 99 4.34 -2.50 -6.00
CA THR A 99 3.34 -3.04 -6.93
C THR A 99 3.89 -3.12 -8.36
N LEU A 100 3.43 -4.13 -9.10
CA LEU A 100 3.67 -4.29 -10.53
C LEU A 100 2.56 -3.64 -11.38
N ARG A 101 1.68 -2.83 -10.77
CA ARG A 101 0.58 -2.16 -11.44
C ARG A 101 0.76 -0.65 -11.42
N PHE A 102 1.01 -0.08 -12.58
CA PHE A 102 1.13 1.37 -12.72
C PHE A 102 -0.11 2.13 -12.26
N GLN A 103 -1.32 1.57 -12.48
CA GLN A 103 -2.56 2.22 -12.06
C GLN A 103 -2.62 2.41 -10.53
N ASP A 104 -2.12 1.46 -9.75
CA ASP A 104 -2.09 1.56 -8.29
C ASP A 104 -1.14 2.69 -7.86
N LEU A 105 0.05 2.78 -8.48
CA LEU A 105 1.00 3.87 -8.23
C LEU A 105 0.44 5.23 -8.60
N ASN A 106 -0.20 5.33 -9.77
CA ASN A 106 -0.83 6.56 -10.22
C ASN A 106 -1.99 7.00 -9.31
N SER A 107 -2.74 6.02 -8.79
CA SER A 107 -3.77 6.26 -7.78
C SER A 107 -3.16 6.83 -6.50
N LEU A 108 -2.10 6.21 -5.97
CA LEU A 108 -1.40 6.66 -4.76
C LEU A 108 -0.78 8.06 -4.93
N TYR A 109 -0.16 8.32 -6.08
CA TYR A 109 0.34 9.65 -6.44
C TYR A 109 -0.78 10.70 -6.46
N THR A 110 -1.93 10.36 -7.06
CA THR A 110 -3.09 11.25 -7.11
C THR A 110 -3.67 11.50 -5.71
N GLN A 111 -3.72 10.48 -4.86
CA GLN A 111 -4.15 10.60 -3.47
C GLN A 111 -3.20 11.50 -2.68
N ALA A 112 -1.87 11.34 -2.85
CA ALA A 112 -0.88 12.21 -2.21
C ALA A 112 -1.06 13.68 -2.61
N LYS A 113 -1.27 13.95 -3.90
CA LYS A 113 -1.54 15.33 -4.40
C LYS A 113 -2.84 15.94 -3.89
N ARG A 114 -3.85 15.13 -3.59
CA ARG A 114 -5.16 15.59 -3.09
C ARG A 114 -5.21 15.66 -1.57
N SER A 115 -4.26 15.03 -0.89
CA SER A 115 -4.15 15.07 0.56
C SER A 115 -3.53 16.40 1.04
N THR A 116 -3.30 16.52 2.34
CA THR A 116 -2.60 17.65 2.96
C THR A 116 -1.08 17.63 2.74
N MET A 117 -0.57 16.73 1.89
CA MET A 117 0.87 16.61 1.61
C MET A 117 1.30 17.58 0.51
N THR A 118 2.49 18.14 0.68
CA THR A 118 3.11 19.02 -0.31
C THR A 118 4.16 18.26 -1.11
N LEU A 119 4.12 18.35 -2.43
CA LEU A 119 5.19 17.82 -3.30
C LEU A 119 6.42 18.70 -3.13
N ILE A 120 7.47 18.16 -2.49
CA ILE A 120 8.71 18.88 -2.19
C ILE A 120 9.86 18.53 -3.14
N PHE A 121 9.74 17.42 -3.86
CA PHE A 121 10.72 17.02 -4.87
C PHE A 121 10.04 16.20 -5.97
N GLU A 122 10.40 16.51 -7.22
CA GLU A 122 10.10 15.73 -8.41
C GLU A 122 11.36 15.64 -9.26
N GLY A 123 11.77 14.42 -9.60
CA GLY A 123 12.99 14.18 -10.37
C GLY A 123 13.00 12.78 -10.97
N LYS A 124 14.13 12.44 -11.57
CA LYS A 124 14.35 11.09 -12.11
C LYS A 124 15.81 10.69 -11.94
N ASP A 125 16.05 9.41 -11.83
CA ASP A 125 17.37 8.79 -11.97
C ASP A 125 17.44 7.94 -13.25
N ALA A 126 18.44 7.05 -13.35
CA ALA A 126 18.63 6.18 -14.51
C ALA A 126 17.51 5.12 -14.68
N TYR A 127 16.70 4.85 -13.66
CA TYR A 127 15.77 3.73 -13.62
C TYR A 127 14.33 4.12 -13.33
N GLN A 128 14.10 5.27 -12.65
CA GLN A 128 12.79 5.61 -12.12
C GLN A 128 12.55 7.12 -12.04
N ASN A 129 11.28 7.52 -12.08
CA ASN A 129 10.82 8.83 -11.67
C ASN A 129 10.59 8.81 -10.15
N ILE A 130 10.97 9.88 -9.46
CA ILE A 130 10.94 10.00 -7.99
C ILE A 130 10.08 11.20 -7.63
N TYR A 131 9.08 10.97 -6.80
CA TYR A 131 8.20 11.99 -6.24
C TYR A 131 8.27 11.93 -4.73
N ARG A 132 8.58 13.06 -4.07
CA ARG A 132 8.60 13.15 -2.62
C ARG A 132 7.57 14.13 -2.13
N PHE A 133 6.66 13.63 -1.31
CA PHE A 133 5.63 14.39 -0.64
C PHE A 133 5.93 14.47 0.85
N ASP A 134 5.55 15.59 1.46
CA ASP A 134 5.82 15.87 2.86
C ASP A 134 4.65 16.59 3.54
N ASN A 135 4.39 16.27 4.80
CA ASN A 135 3.53 17.03 5.70
C ASN A 135 4.06 16.95 7.14
N SER A 136 3.29 17.43 8.12
CA SER A 136 3.71 17.42 9.53
C SER A 136 3.89 16.02 10.12
N LEU A 137 3.26 14.99 9.55
CA LEU A 137 3.23 13.64 10.12
C LEU A 137 4.06 12.64 9.30
N PHE A 138 4.12 12.81 7.97
CA PHE A 138 4.69 11.80 7.07
C PHE A 138 5.61 12.42 6.02
N THR A 139 6.64 11.66 5.68
CA THR A 139 7.34 11.76 4.40
C THR A 139 6.94 10.56 3.55
N THR A 140 6.48 10.81 2.31
CA THR A 140 6.10 9.77 1.36
C THR A 140 6.94 9.89 0.10
N VAL A 141 7.64 8.83 -0.27
CA VAL A 141 8.43 8.75 -1.51
C VAL A 141 7.77 7.75 -2.44
N ILE A 142 7.40 8.21 -3.64
CA ILE A 142 6.82 7.37 -4.69
C ILE A 142 7.84 7.26 -5.83
N ASN A 143 8.32 6.05 -6.08
CA ASN A 143 9.22 5.73 -7.17
C ASN A 143 8.46 4.95 -8.23
N VAL A 144 8.52 5.40 -9.48
CA VAL A 144 7.86 4.77 -10.62
C VAL A 144 8.92 4.42 -11.66
N SER A 145 9.04 3.14 -12.01
CA SER A 145 9.97 2.71 -13.05
C SER A 145 9.74 3.44 -14.37
N LEU A 146 10.80 3.71 -15.14
CA LEU A 146 10.70 4.46 -16.40
C LEU A 146 9.82 3.75 -17.43
N ASP A 147 9.77 2.42 -17.41
CA ASP A 147 8.89 1.62 -18.26
C ASP A 147 7.42 1.57 -17.77
N LYS A 148 7.12 2.22 -16.64
CA LYS A 148 5.80 2.29 -15.99
C LYS A 148 5.19 0.91 -15.67
N ARG A 149 6.01 -0.09 -15.41
CA ARG A 149 5.53 -1.45 -15.08
C ARG A 149 5.50 -1.73 -13.60
N SER A 150 6.29 -1.01 -12.81
CA SER A 150 6.41 -1.25 -11.38
C SER A 150 6.76 0.02 -10.63
N GLY A 151 6.70 -0.04 -9.33
CA GLY A 151 7.23 1.00 -8.47
C GLY A 151 7.01 0.72 -7.01
N THR A 152 7.50 1.64 -6.20
CA THR A 152 7.46 1.57 -4.74
C THR A 152 6.87 2.82 -4.14
N VAL A 153 6.19 2.67 -3.02
CA VAL A 153 5.80 3.77 -2.14
C VAL A 153 6.39 3.49 -0.77
N GLN A 154 7.22 4.40 -0.30
CA GLN A 154 7.81 4.36 1.02
C GLN A 154 7.20 5.46 1.87
N LEU A 155 6.77 5.11 3.08
CA LEU A 155 6.27 6.04 4.08
C LEU A 155 7.14 5.96 5.33
N ASP A 156 7.54 7.13 5.79
CA ASP A 156 8.24 7.34 7.04
C ASP A 156 7.41 8.32 7.87
N GLU A 157 7.00 7.91 9.08
CA GLU A 157 6.41 8.80 10.08
C GLU A 157 7.52 9.62 10.73
N LYS A 158 7.23 10.89 11.05
CA LYS A 158 8.17 11.87 11.62
C LYS A 158 8.17 11.88 13.13
#